data_0ab99411db1727121467c70c39eaed0a
#
_entry.id   0ab99411db1727121467c70c39eaed0a
#
_cell.length_a   1.000
_cell.length_b   1.000
_cell.length_c   1.000
_cell.angle_alpha   90.00
_cell.angle_beta   90.00
_cell.angle_gamma   90.00
#
_symmetry.space_group_name_H-M   'P 1'
#
loop_
_entity.id
_entity.type
_entity.pdbx_description
1 polymer ?
#
loop_
_entity_poly.entity_id
_entity_poly.type
_entity_poly.pdbx_seq_one_letter_code
_entity_poly.pdbx_strand_id
1 'polypeptide(L)'
;PPDVDSYIQDLLNTERVADLRPDEVVAALMLAENAIVADLGSGPGVFTIPLARQVSRGVVYAVDVEPRQLDALRGRVIDAELNNIVPVLASYTTPHLPPSHVDLILVVDTYRHLEDRANYFQRLRSMLRPGGRLAILEYKPGELPVGPPIVQKLPEGHRAEELRVAGYSLLRTFDMHEYHDFEVWVPSTNF
;
A
#
# COMPACT_ATOMS: atom_id res chain seq x y z
N PRO A 1 -3.33 -23.12 3.91
CA PRO A 1 -3.50 -21.68 3.88
C PRO A 1 -4.59 -21.27 4.87
N PRO A 2 -4.45 -20.16 5.59
CA PRO A 2 -5.56 -19.67 6.40
C PRO A 2 -6.79 -19.50 5.51
N ASP A 3 -7.97 -19.74 6.07
CA ASP A 3 -9.22 -19.49 5.37
C ASP A 3 -9.27 -18.00 4.96
N VAL A 4 -9.49 -17.75 3.68
CA VAL A 4 -9.46 -16.37 3.13
C VAL A 4 -10.51 -15.50 3.82
N ASP A 5 -11.67 -16.05 4.18
CA ASP A 5 -12.71 -15.28 4.86
C ASP A 5 -12.29 -14.88 6.28
N SER A 6 -11.65 -15.79 7.02
CA SER A 6 -11.06 -15.47 8.32
C SER A 6 -10.00 -14.38 8.19
N TYR A 7 -9.13 -14.48 7.17
CA TYR A 7 -8.11 -13.45 6.93
C TYR A 7 -8.71 -12.08 6.57
N ILE A 8 -9.79 -12.05 5.79
CA ILE A 8 -10.53 -10.81 5.51
C ILE A 8 -11.05 -10.18 6.81
N GLN A 9 -11.62 -10.98 7.72
CA GLN A 9 -12.09 -10.49 9.02
C GLN A 9 -10.94 -9.97 9.89
N ASP A 10 -9.80 -10.64 9.89
CA ASP A 10 -8.60 -10.17 10.60
C ASP A 10 -8.11 -8.82 10.06
N LEU A 11 -8.11 -8.62 8.74
CA LEU A 11 -7.75 -7.34 8.12
C LEU A 11 -8.73 -6.22 8.48
N LEU A 12 -10.01 -6.55 8.70
CA LEU A 12 -11.07 -5.60 9.09
C LEU A 12 -11.22 -5.46 10.61
N ASN A 13 -10.40 -6.14 11.40
CA ASN A 13 -10.46 -6.06 12.86
C ASN A 13 -10.36 -4.59 13.32
N THR A 14 -11.27 -4.18 14.19
CA THR A 14 -11.42 -2.78 14.62
C THR A 14 -10.16 -2.24 15.32
N GLU A 15 -9.51 -3.06 16.16
CA GLU A 15 -8.29 -2.66 16.88
C GLU A 15 -7.14 -2.47 15.88
N ARG A 16 -6.96 -3.42 14.95
CA ARG A 16 -5.97 -3.29 13.88
C ARG A 16 -6.19 -2.04 13.03
N VAL A 17 -7.42 -1.78 12.62
CA VAL A 17 -7.76 -0.61 11.81
C VAL A 17 -7.51 0.69 12.59
N ALA A 18 -7.84 0.71 13.89
CA ALA A 18 -7.56 1.84 14.76
C ALA A 18 -6.05 2.12 14.90
N ASP A 19 -5.23 1.08 15.02
CA ASP A 19 -3.76 1.20 15.10
C ASP A 19 -3.15 1.70 13.79
N LEU A 20 -3.70 1.30 12.64
CA LEU A 20 -3.24 1.74 11.32
C LEU A 20 -3.62 3.19 10.99
N ARG A 21 -4.67 3.76 11.61
CA ARG A 21 -5.09 5.16 11.44
C ARG A 21 -5.25 5.57 9.96
N PRO A 22 -6.07 4.86 9.14
CA PRO A 22 -6.08 5.03 7.69
C PRO A 22 -6.35 6.46 7.23
N ASP A 23 -7.32 7.15 7.85
CA ASP A 23 -7.68 8.53 7.48
C ASP A 23 -6.53 9.50 7.75
N GLU A 24 -5.80 9.32 8.85
CA GLU A 24 -4.66 10.19 9.19
C GLU A 24 -3.46 9.91 8.29
N VAL A 25 -3.19 8.65 7.94
CA VAL A 25 -2.16 8.28 6.97
C VAL A 25 -2.46 8.91 5.62
N VAL A 26 -3.69 8.79 5.12
CA VAL A 26 -4.12 9.37 3.84
C VAL A 26 -4.01 10.89 3.87
N ALA A 27 -4.43 11.55 4.95
CA ALA A 27 -4.30 13.00 5.10
C ALA A 27 -2.83 13.46 5.08
N ALA A 28 -1.92 12.70 5.73
CA ALA A 28 -0.49 13.00 5.76
C ALA A 28 0.19 12.92 4.37
N LEU A 29 -0.38 12.16 3.43
CA LEU A 29 0.11 12.05 2.06
C LEU A 29 -0.15 13.30 1.22
N MET A 30 -1.05 14.19 1.65
CA MET A 30 -1.37 15.48 1.00
C MET A 30 -1.69 15.30 -0.50
N LEU A 31 -2.59 14.39 -0.81
CA LEU A 31 -2.99 14.08 -2.18
C LEU A 31 -3.91 15.18 -2.74
N ALA A 32 -3.71 15.54 -3.98
CA ALA A 32 -4.65 16.38 -4.71
C ALA A 32 -5.98 15.60 -4.95
N GLU A 33 -7.11 16.30 -4.97
CA GLU A 33 -8.43 15.66 -5.18
C GLU A 33 -8.55 14.91 -6.50
N ASN A 34 -7.76 15.28 -7.51
CA ASN A 34 -7.73 14.64 -8.82
C ASN A 34 -6.56 13.68 -9.02
N ALA A 35 -5.88 13.30 -7.94
CA ALA A 35 -4.76 12.36 -8.02
C ALA A 35 -5.22 10.96 -8.46
N ILE A 36 -4.33 10.27 -9.16
CA ILE A 36 -4.47 8.85 -9.50
C ILE A 36 -3.59 8.04 -8.57
N VAL A 37 -4.17 7.17 -7.78
CA VAL A 37 -3.50 6.44 -6.70
C VAL A 37 -3.65 4.94 -6.92
N ALA A 38 -2.64 4.16 -6.57
CA ALA A 38 -2.74 2.71 -6.45
C ALA A 38 -2.56 2.29 -4.99
N ASP A 39 -3.48 1.47 -4.50
CA ASP A 39 -3.42 0.77 -3.22
C ASP A 39 -2.96 -0.66 -3.50
N LEU A 40 -1.68 -0.95 -3.28
CA LEU A 40 -1.04 -2.22 -3.63
C LEU A 40 -1.13 -3.22 -2.46
N GLY A 41 -1.81 -4.33 -2.67
CA GLY A 41 -2.23 -5.25 -1.62
C GLY A 41 -3.42 -4.65 -0.87
N SER A 42 -4.41 -4.17 -1.63
CA SER A 42 -5.55 -3.41 -1.09
C SER A 42 -6.40 -4.20 -0.09
N GLY A 43 -6.34 -5.53 -0.15
CA GLY A 43 -7.18 -6.39 0.67
C GLY A 43 -8.66 -6.02 0.53
N PRO A 44 -9.41 -6.02 1.63
CA PRO A 44 -10.82 -5.63 1.64
C PRO A 44 -11.03 -4.10 1.62
N GLY A 45 -9.97 -3.30 1.37
CA GLY A 45 -10.07 -1.85 1.13
C GLY A 45 -10.00 -0.98 2.38
N VAL A 46 -9.21 -1.37 3.39
CA VAL A 46 -9.01 -0.55 4.60
C VAL A 46 -8.47 0.84 4.26
N PHE A 47 -7.53 0.93 3.32
CA PHE A 47 -6.97 2.18 2.83
C PHE A 47 -7.63 2.67 1.54
N THR A 48 -8.12 1.77 0.70
CA THR A 48 -8.78 2.11 -0.58
C THR A 48 -9.92 3.10 -0.39
N ILE A 49 -10.79 2.87 0.61
CA ILE A 49 -11.96 3.73 0.87
C ILE A 49 -11.56 5.13 1.33
N PRO A 50 -10.68 5.33 2.34
CA PRO A 50 -10.16 6.64 2.69
C PRO A 50 -9.45 7.35 1.52
N LEU A 51 -8.63 6.63 0.75
CA LEU A 51 -7.99 7.18 -0.46
C LEU A 51 -9.02 7.70 -1.46
N ALA A 52 -10.08 6.92 -1.74
CA ALA A 52 -11.10 7.30 -2.70
C ALA A 52 -11.91 8.54 -2.26
N ARG A 53 -12.13 8.70 -0.96
CA ARG A 53 -12.73 9.92 -0.41
C ARG A 53 -11.81 11.12 -0.56
N GLN A 54 -10.51 10.96 -0.32
CA GLN A 54 -9.51 12.01 -0.47
C GLN A 54 -9.37 12.46 -1.93
N VAL A 55 -9.30 11.52 -2.87
CA VAL A 55 -9.14 11.81 -4.31
C VAL A 55 -10.50 11.79 -5.01
N SER A 56 -11.44 12.59 -4.52
CA SER A 56 -12.85 12.57 -4.94
C SER A 56 -13.10 12.86 -6.42
N ARG A 57 -12.13 13.47 -7.11
CA ARG A 57 -12.14 13.75 -8.56
C ARG A 57 -11.06 12.96 -9.32
N GLY A 58 -10.36 12.08 -8.61
CA GLY A 58 -9.32 11.19 -9.11
C GLY A 58 -9.79 9.75 -9.22
N VAL A 59 -8.82 8.81 -9.19
CA VAL A 59 -9.09 7.38 -9.28
C VAL A 59 -8.21 6.64 -8.30
N VAL A 60 -8.74 5.60 -7.66
CA VAL A 60 -7.98 4.63 -6.86
C VAL A 60 -8.00 3.28 -7.54
N TYR A 61 -6.84 2.79 -7.95
CA TYR A 61 -6.65 1.41 -8.36
C TYR A 61 -6.43 0.56 -7.10
N ALA A 62 -7.40 -0.29 -6.78
CA ALA A 62 -7.29 -1.26 -5.68
C ALA A 62 -6.72 -2.56 -6.22
N VAL A 63 -5.45 -2.78 -5.96
CA VAL A 63 -4.66 -3.86 -6.58
C VAL A 63 -4.46 -4.98 -5.57
N ASP A 64 -4.94 -6.19 -5.88
CA ASP A 64 -4.71 -7.37 -5.05
C ASP A 64 -4.56 -8.63 -5.91
N VAL A 65 -3.88 -9.64 -5.38
CA VAL A 65 -3.69 -10.95 -6.05
C VAL A 65 -4.80 -11.95 -5.70
N GLU A 66 -5.56 -11.68 -4.64
CA GLU A 66 -6.61 -12.57 -4.14
C GLU A 66 -8.00 -12.07 -4.57
N PRO A 67 -8.71 -12.77 -5.48
CA PRO A 67 -10.00 -12.32 -5.98
C PRO A 67 -11.05 -12.09 -4.88
N ARG A 68 -11.03 -12.91 -3.81
CA ARG A 68 -12.01 -12.79 -2.70
C ARG A 68 -11.80 -11.51 -1.89
N GLN A 69 -10.57 -10.99 -1.80
CA GLN A 69 -10.30 -9.68 -1.21
C GLN A 69 -10.97 -8.57 -2.03
N LEU A 70 -10.84 -8.63 -3.36
CA LEU A 70 -11.49 -7.66 -4.25
C LEU A 70 -13.02 -7.78 -4.25
N ASP A 71 -13.58 -8.98 -4.04
CA ASP A 71 -15.02 -9.18 -3.89
C ASP A 71 -15.52 -8.55 -2.57
N ALA A 72 -14.78 -8.75 -1.47
CA ALA A 72 -15.09 -8.10 -0.19
C ALA A 72 -14.99 -6.56 -0.32
N LEU A 73 -13.97 -6.05 -1.01
CA LEU A 73 -13.85 -4.62 -1.31
C LEU A 73 -15.07 -4.10 -2.07
N ARG A 74 -15.56 -4.80 -3.11
CA ARG A 74 -16.72 -4.36 -3.90
C ARG A 74 -17.95 -4.13 -3.07
N GLY A 75 -18.27 -5.03 -2.10
CA GLY A 75 -19.36 -4.83 -1.15
C GLY A 75 -19.21 -3.53 -0.37
N ARG A 76 -18.04 -3.30 0.19
CA ARG A 76 -17.75 -2.10 0.99
C ARG A 76 -17.77 -0.80 0.16
N VAL A 77 -17.38 -0.85 -1.11
CA VAL A 77 -17.44 0.29 -2.04
C VAL A 77 -18.88 0.70 -2.32
N ILE A 78 -19.79 -0.29 -2.48
CA ILE A 78 -21.22 -0.05 -2.66
C ILE A 78 -21.80 0.60 -1.40
N ASP A 79 -21.52 0.04 -0.21
CA ASP A 79 -21.98 0.56 1.07
C ASP A 79 -21.46 1.99 1.34
N ALA A 80 -20.27 2.32 0.84
CA ALA A 80 -19.65 3.64 0.97
C ALA A 80 -20.10 4.64 -0.11
N GLU A 81 -20.91 4.22 -1.09
CA GLU A 81 -21.41 5.02 -2.22
C GLU A 81 -20.28 5.66 -3.06
N LEU A 82 -19.14 4.96 -3.20
CA LEU A 82 -17.98 5.43 -3.95
C LEU A 82 -18.01 4.90 -5.40
N ASN A 83 -17.56 5.74 -6.34
CA ASN A 83 -17.58 5.42 -7.77
C ASN A 83 -16.24 5.64 -8.51
N ASN A 84 -15.20 5.97 -7.75
CA ASN A 84 -13.86 6.28 -8.26
C ASN A 84 -12.81 5.22 -7.90
N ILE A 85 -13.23 3.98 -7.63
CA ILE A 85 -12.36 2.85 -7.31
C ILE A 85 -12.41 1.83 -8.45
N VAL A 86 -11.24 1.40 -8.90
CA VAL A 86 -11.04 0.38 -9.94
C VAL A 86 -10.34 -0.82 -9.32
N PRO A 87 -11.04 -1.93 -9.05
CA PRO A 87 -10.40 -3.17 -8.61
C PRO A 87 -9.54 -3.76 -9.73
N VAL A 88 -8.31 -4.14 -9.39
CA VAL A 88 -7.34 -4.73 -10.32
C VAL A 88 -6.84 -6.06 -9.76
N LEU A 89 -7.15 -7.16 -10.43
CA LEU A 89 -6.57 -8.46 -10.10
C LEU A 89 -5.13 -8.51 -10.64
N ALA A 90 -4.18 -8.51 -9.73
CA ALA A 90 -2.75 -8.56 -10.03
C ALA A 90 -2.22 -9.99 -10.09
N SER A 91 -0.98 -10.12 -10.53
CA SER A 91 -0.17 -11.33 -10.30
C SER A 91 0.92 -11.05 -9.25
N TYR A 92 1.55 -12.11 -8.73
CA TYR A 92 2.68 -11.95 -7.79
C TYR A 92 3.89 -11.22 -8.39
N THR A 93 3.97 -11.11 -9.72
CA THR A 93 5.10 -10.49 -10.42
C THR A 93 4.80 -9.13 -11.02
N THR A 94 3.52 -8.77 -11.17
CA THR A 94 3.11 -7.48 -11.75
C THR A 94 1.75 -7.00 -11.21
N PRO A 95 1.62 -5.71 -10.87
CA PRO A 95 0.37 -5.12 -10.40
C PRO A 95 -0.60 -4.78 -11.55
N HIS A 96 -0.24 -5.01 -12.81
CA HIS A 96 -1.04 -4.69 -14.01
C HIS A 96 -1.49 -3.22 -14.10
N LEU A 97 -0.66 -2.29 -13.60
CA LEU A 97 -0.88 -0.86 -13.74
C LEU A 97 -0.23 -0.32 -15.02
N PRO A 98 -0.82 0.69 -15.67
CA PRO A 98 -0.21 1.31 -16.84
C PRO A 98 1.05 2.12 -16.47
N PRO A 99 2.02 2.24 -17.41
CA PRO A 99 3.24 3.00 -17.18
C PRO A 99 2.97 4.50 -17.07
N SER A 100 3.78 5.21 -16.28
CA SER A 100 3.74 6.67 -16.11
C SER A 100 2.34 7.22 -15.82
N HIS A 101 1.57 6.53 -14.99
CA HIS A 101 0.16 6.79 -14.84
C HIS A 101 -0.25 7.26 -13.43
N VAL A 102 0.38 6.75 -12.37
CA VAL A 102 -0.07 7.01 -11.00
C VAL A 102 0.77 8.08 -10.30
N ASP A 103 0.12 8.89 -9.48
CA ASP A 103 0.75 9.92 -8.63
C ASP A 103 1.34 9.33 -7.36
N LEU A 104 0.69 8.30 -6.83
CA LEU A 104 1.11 7.61 -5.62
C LEU A 104 0.81 6.12 -5.72
N ILE A 105 1.75 5.30 -5.25
CA ILE A 105 1.51 3.90 -4.91
C ILE A 105 1.61 3.79 -3.39
N LEU A 106 0.56 3.35 -2.72
CA LEU A 106 0.54 3.04 -1.30
C LEU A 106 0.68 1.53 -1.09
N VAL A 107 1.53 1.13 -0.16
CA VAL A 107 1.79 -0.27 0.21
C VAL A 107 1.67 -0.38 1.72
N VAL A 108 0.68 -1.11 2.22
CA VAL A 108 0.43 -1.29 3.65
C VAL A 108 0.50 -2.76 4.02
N ASP A 109 1.36 -3.13 4.95
CA ASP A 109 1.54 -4.51 5.44
C ASP A 109 1.72 -5.57 4.33
N THR A 110 2.12 -5.15 3.13
CA THR A 110 2.21 -5.97 1.92
C THR A 110 3.65 -6.21 1.50
N TYR A 111 4.55 -5.27 1.82
CA TYR A 111 5.94 -5.30 1.36
C TYR A 111 6.64 -6.64 1.64
N ARG A 112 6.47 -7.18 2.85
CA ARG A 112 7.10 -8.44 3.29
C ARG A 112 6.62 -9.69 2.53
N HIS A 113 5.44 -9.62 1.89
CA HIS A 113 4.84 -10.73 1.15
C HIS A 113 5.29 -10.80 -0.32
N LEU A 114 5.95 -9.75 -0.81
CA LEU A 114 6.43 -9.71 -2.18
C LEU A 114 7.74 -10.51 -2.31
N GLU A 115 7.83 -11.31 -3.35
CA GLU A 115 9.05 -11.98 -3.76
C GLU A 115 9.87 -11.07 -4.69
N ASP A 116 11.19 -11.27 -4.72
CA ASP A 116 12.10 -10.50 -5.60
C ASP A 116 11.82 -8.97 -5.54
N ARG A 117 11.71 -8.46 -4.31
CA ARG A 117 11.24 -7.10 -4.02
C ARG A 117 12.00 -6.01 -4.77
N ALA A 118 13.33 -6.11 -4.84
CA ALA A 118 14.12 -5.09 -5.53
C ALA A 118 13.69 -4.94 -7.00
N ASN A 119 13.52 -6.04 -7.72
CA ASN A 119 13.06 -6.03 -9.11
C ASN A 119 11.57 -5.65 -9.22
N TYR A 120 10.74 -6.06 -8.26
CA TYR A 120 9.33 -5.68 -8.23
C TYR A 120 9.18 -4.16 -8.09
N PHE A 121 9.86 -3.55 -7.12
CA PHE A 121 9.82 -2.10 -6.89
C PHE A 121 10.51 -1.31 -8.02
N GLN A 122 11.55 -1.86 -8.65
CA GLN A 122 12.12 -1.26 -9.87
C GLN A 122 11.08 -1.17 -11.00
N ARG A 123 10.26 -2.21 -11.19
CA ARG A 123 9.14 -2.18 -12.15
C ARG A 123 8.07 -1.19 -11.74
N LEU A 124 7.67 -1.12 -10.45
CA LEU A 124 6.72 -0.14 -9.94
C LEU A 124 7.11 1.30 -10.25
N ARG A 125 8.42 1.60 -10.25
CA ARG A 125 8.94 2.92 -10.59
C ARG A 125 8.49 3.40 -11.97
N SER A 126 8.41 2.50 -12.95
CA SER A 126 7.95 2.85 -14.29
C SER A 126 6.45 3.19 -14.39
N MET A 127 5.67 2.84 -13.38
CA MET A 127 4.23 3.13 -13.30
C MET A 127 3.94 4.49 -12.69
N LEU A 128 4.90 5.03 -11.93
CA LEU A 128 4.81 6.38 -11.38
C LEU A 128 5.01 7.42 -12.49
N ARG A 129 4.16 8.44 -12.49
CA ARG A 129 4.37 9.61 -13.36
C ARG A 129 5.55 10.47 -12.84
N PRO A 130 6.07 11.41 -13.63
CA PRO A 130 7.06 12.36 -13.13
C PRO A 130 6.55 13.08 -11.86
N GLY A 131 7.34 13.02 -10.77
CA GLY A 131 6.93 13.53 -9.46
C GLY A 131 6.06 12.58 -8.64
N GLY A 132 5.75 11.40 -9.15
CA GLY A 132 5.03 10.36 -8.43
C GLY A 132 5.82 9.79 -7.25
N ARG A 133 5.12 9.26 -6.25
CA ARG A 133 5.68 8.80 -4.97
C ARG A 133 5.28 7.38 -4.64
N LEU A 134 6.12 6.71 -3.87
CA LEU A 134 5.84 5.43 -3.24
C LEU A 134 5.71 5.67 -1.72
N ALA A 135 4.59 5.30 -1.13
CA ALA A 135 4.38 5.36 0.31
C ALA A 135 4.30 3.93 0.88
N ILE A 136 5.00 3.68 1.96
CA ILE A 136 5.06 2.36 2.60
C ILE A 136 4.73 2.53 4.08
N LEU A 137 3.75 1.76 4.54
CA LEU A 137 3.43 1.57 5.95
C LEU A 137 3.63 0.08 6.26
N GLU A 138 4.64 -0.26 7.04
CA GLU A 138 5.00 -1.64 7.32
C GLU A 138 5.47 -1.80 8.77
N TYR A 139 5.22 -2.95 9.37
CA TYR A 139 5.66 -3.23 10.75
C TYR A 139 7.15 -2.94 10.96
N LYS A 140 7.46 -2.30 12.08
CA LYS A 140 8.84 -2.10 12.54
C LYS A 140 9.55 -3.45 12.71
N PRO A 141 10.88 -3.49 12.49
CA PRO A 141 11.66 -4.71 12.73
C PRO A 141 11.65 -5.11 14.22
N GLY A 142 12.08 -6.34 14.50
CA GLY A 142 12.18 -6.86 15.85
C GLY A 142 10.88 -7.43 16.42
N GLU A 143 10.90 -7.79 17.69
CA GLU A 143 9.71 -8.28 18.40
C GLU A 143 8.79 -7.14 18.75
N LEU A 144 7.49 -7.31 18.48
CA LEU A 144 6.44 -6.36 18.82
C LEU A 144 5.31 -7.13 19.53
N PRO A 145 4.52 -6.46 20.39
CA PRO A 145 3.40 -7.10 21.08
C PRO A 145 2.23 -7.42 20.14
N VAL A 146 2.24 -6.86 18.92
CA VAL A 146 1.21 -7.03 17.88
C VAL A 146 1.85 -7.31 16.52
N GLY A 147 1.06 -7.81 15.59
CA GLY A 147 1.48 -8.05 14.21
C GLY A 147 2.15 -9.41 13.98
N PRO A 148 2.85 -9.57 12.86
CA PRO A 148 3.45 -10.84 12.48
C PRO A 148 4.64 -11.18 13.38
N PRO A 149 4.94 -12.50 13.56
CA PRO A 149 6.13 -12.92 14.28
C PRO A 149 7.41 -12.43 13.61
N ILE A 150 8.49 -12.29 14.38
CA ILE A 150 9.77 -11.72 13.92
C ILE A 150 10.31 -12.40 12.65
N VAL A 151 10.09 -13.72 12.52
CA VAL A 151 10.55 -14.50 11.34
C VAL A 151 9.86 -14.11 10.02
N GLN A 152 8.74 -13.41 10.09
CA GLN A 152 8.01 -12.89 8.94
C GLN A 152 8.28 -11.42 8.67
N LYS A 153 9.07 -10.75 9.52
CA LYS A 153 9.45 -9.35 9.38
C LYS A 153 10.79 -9.21 8.65
N LEU A 154 10.99 -8.06 8.04
CA LEU A 154 12.29 -7.73 7.46
C LEU A 154 13.26 -7.28 8.57
N PRO A 155 14.56 -7.63 8.45
CA PRO A 155 15.59 -7.06 9.32
C PRO A 155 15.65 -5.53 9.19
N GLU A 156 16.17 -4.88 10.24
CA GLU A 156 16.37 -3.43 10.23
C GLU A 156 17.25 -2.99 9.04
N GLY A 157 16.85 -1.89 8.39
CA GLY A 157 17.54 -1.32 7.24
C GLY A 157 17.36 -2.08 5.92
N HIS A 158 16.88 -3.32 5.94
CA HIS A 158 16.79 -4.16 4.74
C HIS A 158 15.85 -3.58 3.69
N ARG A 159 14.65 -3.11 4.09
CA ARG A 159 13.70 -2.44 3.19
C ARG A 159 14.32 -1.21 2.52
N ALA A 160 15.03 -0.39 3.30
CA ALA A 160 15.66 0.81 2.77
C ALA A 160 16.76 0.49 1.75
N GLU A 161 17.52 -0.58 1.96
CA GLU A 161 18.53 -1.02 1.01
C GLU A 161 17.91 -1.55 -0.29
N GLU A 162 16.90 -2.42 -0.19
CA GLU A 162 16.17 -2.95 -1.35
C GLU A 162 15.56 -1.81 -2.20
N LEU A 163 14.97 -0.79 -1.56
CA LEU A 163 14.40 0.35 -2.27
C LEU A 163 15.45 1.22 -2.94
N ARG A 164 16.62 1.42 -2.31
CA ARG A 164 17.75 2.13 -2.97
C ARG A 164 18.24 1.37 -4.19
N VAL A 165 18.38 0.05 -4.10
CA VAL A 165 18.73 -0.82 -5.23
C VAL A 165 17.67 -0.74 -6.33
N ALA A 166 16.39 -0.66 -5.97
CA ALA A 166 15.29 -0.47 -6.91
C ALA A 166 15.22 0.95 -7.53
N GLY A 167 16.10 1.86 -7.12
CA GLY A 167 16.19 3.21 -7.67
C GLY A 167 15.26 4.22 -7.02
N TYR A 168 15.02 4.09 -5.70
CA TYR A 168 14.29 5.07 -4.91
C TYR A 168 15.20 5.78 -3.91
N SER A 169 14.84 7.01 -3.58
CA SER A 169 15.41 7.80 -2.49
C SER A 169 14.34 8.11 -1.46
N LEU A 170 14.69 8.01 -0.18
CA LEU A 170 13.78 8.36 0.91
C LEU A 170 13.52 9.87 0.86
N LEU A 171 12.25 10.24 0.77
CA LEU A 171 11.79 11.64 0.80
C LEU A 171 11.43 12.07 2.22
N ARG A 172 10.69 11.22 2.93
CA ARG A 172 10.14 11.57 4.25
C ARG A 172 9.80 10.33 5.08
N THR A 173 9.99 10.43 6.39
CA THR A 173 9.48 9.50 7.39
C THR A 173 8.47 10.22 8.27
N PHE A 174 7.40 9.53 8.68
CA PHE A 174 6.41 10.02 9.62
C PHE A 174 6.48 9.21 10.92
N ASP A 175 6.59 9.89 12.04
CA ASP A 175 6.55 9.28 13.37
C ASP A 175 5.13 9.40 13.93
N MET A 176 4.23 8.54 13.42
CA MET A 176 2.83 8.60 13.82
C MET A 176 2.27 7.24 14.27
N HIS A 177 3.06 6.17 14.21
CA HIS A 177 2.66 4.82 14.63
C HIS A 177 3.65 4.22 15.63
N GLU A 178 3.12 3.55 16.62
CA GLU A 178 3.94 2.84 17.61
C GLU A 178 4.64 1.62 17.00
N TYR A 179 3.92 0.85 16.18
CA TYR A 179 4.37 -0.45 15.66
C TYR A 179 4.71 -0.47 14.17
N HIS A 180 4.50 0.63 13.44
CA HIS A 180 4.79 0.71 12.02
C HIS A 180 5.77 1.84 11.71
N ASP A 181 6.59 1.62 10.67
CA ASP A 181 7.30 2.67 9.95
C ASP A 181 6.42 3.18 8.84
N PHE A 182 6.27 4.50 8.73
CA PHE A 182 5.60 5.15 7.63
C PHE A 182 6.57 6.03 6.86
N GLU A 183 6.86 5.64 5.62
CA GLU A 183 7.88 6.24 4.78
C GLU A 183 7.33 6.62 3.41
N VAL A 184 7.81 7.73 2.87
CA VAL A 184 7.54 8.15 1.48
C VAL A 184 8.84 8.21 0.72
N TRP A 185 8.86 7.58 -0.44
CA TRP A 185 10.00 7.43 -1.33
C TRP A 185 9.69 8.04 -2.70
N VAL A 186 10.70 8.52 -3.39
CA VAL A 186 10.61 9.05 -4.76
C VAL A 186 11.60 8.33 -5.67
N PRO A 187 11.31 8.20 -6.98
CA PRO A 187 12.30 7.76 -7.93
C PRO A 187 13.56 8.61 -7.86
N SER A 188 14.73 7.96 -7.75
CA SER A 188 16.02 8.65 -7.75
C SER A 188 16.30 9.27 -9.13
N THR A 189 16.84 10.48 -9.14
CA THR A 189 17.16 11.23 -10.38
C THR A 189 18.41 10.70 -11.11
N ASN A 190 19.17 9.82 -10.46
CA ASN A 190 20.49 9.33 -10.95
C ASN A 190 20.44 7.86 -11.43
N PHE A 191 19.31 7.38 -11.93
CA PHE A 191 19.18 6.04 -12.54
C PHE A 191 18.68 6.11 -13.97
#